data_1f91ee25fb8a276a9d43f841deba030b
#
_entry.id   1f91ee25fb8a276a9d43f841deba030b
#
_cell.length_a   1.000
_cell.length_b   1.000
_cell.length_c   1.000
_cell.angle_alpha   90.00
_cell.angle_beta   90.00
_cell.angle_gamma   90.00
#
_symmetry.space_group_name_H-M   'P 1'
#
loop_
_entity.id
_entity.type
_entity.pdbx_description
1 polymer ?
#
loop_
_entity_poly.entity_id
_entity_poly.type
_entity_poly.pdbx_seq_one_letter_code
_entity_poly.pdbx_strand_id
1 'polypeptide(L)'
;MVARPPSPNPTRETGAPADVLRVANLRVRLDHAPILEDVSFRVRRGTTLAIVGPNGAGKTTLFRVLLGLVPHTGTVEWSGPVRIGYVPQSFVVTDVPITVRDFLGFKSGANVEESLAAVGLGGAALPKRLDVLSGGEMQRVLIAWAVLDRPNVLLFDEPTAMVDIGSQDMLYETLNRLEKNSNITVFLITHDIHVVSQYSDAVLALNRTVRFFGPSSRLSEPDLLMEIFGSGSGLAEHKHDFGARGFR
;
A
#
# COMPACT_ATOMS: atom_id res chain seq x y z
N MET A 1 -51.99 -36.94 -10.18
CA MET A 1 -50.53 -36.76 -10.33
C MET A 1 -50.29 -35.26 -10.26
N VAL A 2 -50.07 -34.73 -9.06
CA VAL A 2 -49.95 -33.29 -8.78
C VAL A 2 -48.48 -32.92 -8.79
N ALA A 3 -48.09 -32.01 -9.68
CA ALA A 3 -46.73 -31.55 -9.83
C ALA A 3 -46.33 -30.70 -8.61
N ARG A 4 -45.17 -31.06 -8.03
CA ARG A 4 -44.52 -30.36 -6.91
C ARG A 4 -43.95 -29.05 -7.41
N PRO A 5 -44.15 -27.91 -6.73
CA PRO A 5 -43.55 -26.65 -7.14
C PRO A 5 -42.02 -26.67 -6.98
N PRO A 6 -41.26 -25.94 -7.80
CA PRO A 6 -39.82 -25.90 -7.72
C PRO A 6 -39.37 -25.21 -6.42
N SER A 7 -38.36 -25.79 -5.79
CA SER A 7 -37.70 -25.25 -4.60
C SER A 7 -37.12 -23.86 -4.89
N PRO A 8 -37.22 -22.90 -3.97
CA PRO A 8 -36.60 -21.59 -4.17
C PRO A 8 -35.07 -21.75 -4.24
N ASN A 9 -34.51 -21.15 -5.29
CA ASN A 9 -33.08 -21.03 -5.51
C ASN A 9 -32.44 -20.32 -4.30
N PRO A 10 -31.34 -20.80 -3.72
CA PRO A 10 -30.70 -20.06 -2.64
C PRO A 10 -30.23 -18.72 -3.18
N THR A 11 -30.85 -17.66 -2.69
CA THR A 11 -30.41 -16.29 -2.86
C THR A 11 -28.93 -16.22 -2.55
N ARG A 12 -28.12 -15.84 -3.54
CA ARG A 12 -26.74 -15.39 -3.31
C ARG A 12 -26.81 -14.25 -2.30
N GLU A 13 -26.48 -14.56 -1.06
CA GLU A 13 -26.15 -13.53 -0.08
C GLU A 13 -25.01 -12.71 -0.70
N THR A 14 -25.31 -11.45 -1.04
CA THR A 14 -24.31 -10.43 -1.32
C THR A 14 -23.65 -10.10 0.02
N GLY A 15 -22.83 -11.02 0.50
CA GLY A 15 -22.04 -10.85 1.71
C GLY A 15 -21.10 -9.66 1.51
N ALA A 16 -21.09 -8.75 2.48
CA ALA A 16 -20.08 -7.71 2.56
C ALA A 16 -18.69 -8.37 2.37
N PRO A 17 -17.75 -7.71 1.64
CA PRO A 17 -16.44 -8.29 1.39
C PRO A 17 -15.79 -8.71 2.70
N ALA A 18 -15.39 -9.99 2.78
CA ALA A 18 -14.83 -10.57 3.99
C ALA A 18 -13.52 -9.88 4.37
N ASP A 19 -13.25 -9.73 5.66
CA ASP A 19 -11.97 -9.22 6.14
C ASP A 19 -10.83 -10.11 5.62
N VAL A 20 -9.76 -9.51 5.09
CA VAL A 20 -8.53 -10.21 4.71
C VAL A 20 -7.55 -10.28 5.86
N LEU A 21 -7.56 -9.26 6.72
CA LEU A 21 -6.69 -9.15 7.89
C LEU A 21 -7.48 -8.67 9.09
N ARG A 22 -7.22 -9.30 10.23
CA ARG A 22 -7.66 -8.86 11.55
C ARG A 22 -6.45 -8.72 12.47
N VAL A 23 -6.29 -7.55 13.06
CA VAL A 23 -5.27 -7.25 14.08
C VAL A 23 -5.99 -6.90 15.37
N ALA A 24 -5.58 -7.52 16.49
CA ALA A 24 -6.19 -7.26 17.80
C ALA A 24 -5.12 -7.18 18.89
N ASN A 25 -5.16 -6.08 19.64
CA ASN A 25 -4.30 -5.80 20.81
C ASN A 25 -2.80 -5.97 20.49
N LEU A 26 -2.39 -5.63 19.26
CA LEU A 26 -1.01 -5.77 18.81
C LEU A 26 -0.09 -4.86 19.61
N ARG A 27 0.98 -5.44 20.16
CA ARG A 27 2.05 -4.71 20.86
C ARG A 27 3.40 -5.17 20.35
N VAL A 28 4.29 -4.20 20.13
CA VAL A 28 5.67 -4.43 19.72
C VAL A 28 6.61 -3.64 20.62
N ARG A 29 7.66 -4.30 21.08
CA ARG A 29 8.76 -3.67 21.84
C ARG A 29 10.08 -4.00 21.11
N LEU A 30 10.92 -3.00 20.91
CA LEU A 30 12.28 -3.16 20.40
C LEU A 30 13.24 -2.53 21.41
N ASP A 31 14.27 -3.25 21.81
CA ASP A 31 15.24 -2.82 22.81
C ASP A 31 14.57 -2.24 24.09
N HIS A 32 13.55 -2.94 24.58
CA HIS A 32 12.70 -2.54 25.72
C HIS A 32 11.82 -1.30 25.50
N ALA A 33 11.95 -0.57 24.39
CA ALA A 33 11.10 0.57 24.08
C ALA A 33 9.79 0.11 23.43
N PRO A 34 8.63 0.62 23.85
CA PRO A 34 7.36 0.34 23.20
C PRO A 34 7.31 1.09 21.84
N ILE A 35 7.06 0.34 20.76
CA ILE A 35 6.93 0.87 19.39
C ILE A 35 5.46 0.89 18.97
N LEU A 36 4.72 -0.20 19.26
CA LEU A 36 3.29 -0.29 19.05
C LEU A 36 2.62 -0.74 20.35
N GLU A 37 1.49 -0.11 20.70
CA GLU A 37 0.76 -0.35 21.93
C GLU A 37 -0.73 -0.46 21.61
N ASP A 38 -1.29 -1.65 21.84
CA ASP A 38 -2.73 -1.94 21.75
C ASP A 38 -3.36 -1.57 20.40
N VAL A 39 -2.68 -1.89 19.30
CA VAL A 39 -3.15 -1.59 17.96
C VAL A 39 -4.16 -2.64 17.50
N SER A 40 -5.37 -2.20 17.16
CA SER A 40 -6.47 -3.06 16.69
C SER A 40 -7.16 -2.45 15.48
N PHE A 41 -7.31 -3.23 14.39
CA PHE A 41 -8.01 -2.82 13.18
C PHE A 41 -8.35 -4.04 12.31
N ARG A 42 -9.16 -3.82 11.25
CA ARG A 42 -9.55 -4.83 10.27
C ARG A 42 -9.44 -4.28 8.87
N VAL A 43 -9.07 -5.14 7.93
CA VAL A 43 -8.95 -4.74 6.51
C VAL A 43 -9.79 -5.65 5.65
N ARG A 44 -10.62 -5.07 4.81
CA ARG A 44 -11.45 -5.80 3.85
C ARG A 44 -10.60 -6.23 2.65
N ARG A 45 -10.96 -7.37 2.08
CA ARG A 45 -10.33 -7.86 0.85
C ARG A 45 -10.61 -6.93 -0.32
N GLY A 46 -9.59 -6.69 -1.16
CA GLY A 46 -9.71 -5.86 -2.35
C GLY A 46 -9.94 -4.38 -2.06
N THR A 47 -9.42 -3.88 -0.94
CA THR A 47 -9.46 -2.46 -0.59
C THR A 47 -8.05 -1.92 -0.37
N THR A 48 -7.90 -0.61 -0.51
CA THR A 48 -6.66 0.10 -0.16
C THR A 48 -6.78 0.73 1.23
N LEU A 49 -5.93 0.29 2.17
CA LEU A 49 -5.74 0.90 3.48
C LEU A 49 -4.51 1.81 3.47
N ALA A 50 -4.72 3.12 3.61
CA ALA A 50 -3.62 4.04 3.88
C ALA A 50 -3.24 4.02 5.37
N ILE A 51 -1.94 4.04 5.67
CA ILE A 51 -1.39 4.13 7.01
C ILE A 51 -0.62 5.44 7.11
N VAL A 52 -1.12 6.33 7.95
CA VAL A 52 -0.58 7.68 8.12
C VAL A 52 -0.11 7.91 9.55
N GLY A 53 0.72 8.94 9.76
CA GLY A 53 1.21 9.31 11.08
C GLY A 53 2.62 9.86 11.04
N PRO A 54 3.11 10.47 12.13
CA PRO A 54 4.43 11.09 12.18
C PRO A 54 5.57 10.09 12.00
N ASN A 55 6.79 10.61 11.79
CA ASN A 55 7.99 9.77 11.80
C ASN A 55 8.15 9.14 13.18
N GLY A 56 8.54 7.86 13.22
CA GLY A 56 8.64 7.09 14.47
C GLY A 56 7.30 6.60 15.04
N ALA A 57 6.17 6.81 14.35
CA ALA A 57 4.84 6.34 14.75
C ALA A 57 4.68 4.81 14.81
N GLY A 58 5.62 4.04 14.24
CA GLY A 58 5.57 2.59 14.17
C GLY A 58 5.03 2.02 12.86
N LYS A 59 4.82 2.85 11.82
CA LYS A 59 4.24 2.43 10.53
C LYS A 59 5.03 1.30 9.85
N THR A 60 6.32 1.49 9.62
CA THR A 60 7.21 0.46 9.05
C THR A 60 7.33 -0.76 9.98
N THR A 61 7.29 -0.55 11.32
CA THR A 61 7.28 -1.67 12.27
C THR A 61 6.00 -2.50 12.13
N LEU A 62 4.85 -1.88 11.94
CA LEU A 62 3.61 -2.58 11.63
C LEU A 62 3.76 -3.44 10.36
N PHE A 63 4.35 -2.92 9.28
CA PHE A 63 4.62 -3.72 8.08
C PHE A 63 5.55 -4.89 8.36
N ARG A 64 6.60 -4.69 9.15
CA ARG A 64 7.51 -5.79 9.55
C ARG A 64 6.80 -6.87 10.35
N VAL A 65 5.82 -6.50 11.19
CA VAL A 65 4.97 -7.47 11.88
C VAL A 65 4.10 -8.24 10.89
N LEU A 66 3.44 -7.55 9.95
CA LEU A 66 2.60 -8.19 8.92
C LEU A 66 3.38 -9.15 8.03
N LEU A 67 4.68 -8.88 7.82
CA LEU A 67 5.63 -9.73 7.11
C LEU A 67 6.20 -10.88 7.98
N GLY A 68 5.86 -10.93 9.28
CA GLY A 68 6.41 -11.94 10.19
C GLY A 68 7.88 -11.71 10.58
N LEU A 69 8.43 -10.51 10.37
CA LEU A 69 9.85 -10.19 10.58
C LEU A 69 10.17 -9.69 12.00
N VAL A 70 9.15 -9.35 12.79
CA VAL A 70 9.31 -8.80 14.14
C VAL A 70 8.41 -9.53 15.12
N PRO A 71 8.93 -9.96 16.28
CA PRO A 71 8.15 -10.56 17.34
C PRO A 71 7.15 -9.55 17.92
N HIS A 72 5.96 -10.03 18.26
CA HIS A 72 4.89 -9.22 18.80
C HIS A 72 4.03 -10.01 19.77
N THR A 73 3.19 -9.32 20.53
CA THR A 73 2.08 -9.89 21.30
C THR A 73 0.75 -9.36 20.75
N GLY A 74 -0.36 -10.00 21.12
CA GLY A 74 -1.65 -9.77 20.47
C GLY A 74 -1.84 -10.69 19.27
N THR A 75 -2.82 -10.40 18.43
CA THR A 75 -3.25 -11.28 17.34
C THR A 75 -3.10 -10.60 15.99
N VAL A 76 -2.52 -11.30 15.01
CA VAL A 76 -2.47 -10.93 13.60
C VAL A 76 -2.97 -12.12 12.80
N GLU A 77 -4.18 -12.03 12.28
CA GLU A 77 -4.86 -13.14 11.60
C GLU A 77 -5.17 -12.76 10.14
N TRP A 78 -4.62 -13.55 9.21
CA TRP A 78 -4.95 -13.48 7.81
C TRP A 78 -6.08 -14.46 7.47
N SER A 79 -7.09 -14.00 6.74
CA SER A 79 -8.20 -14.86 6.31
C SER A 79 -7.84 -15.61 5.03
N GLY A 80 -7.38 -16.85 5.18
CA GLY A 80 -6.97 -17.73 4.09
C GLY A 80 -5.50 -17.56 3.66
N PRO A 81 -5.09 -18.22 2.56
CA PRO A 81 -3.72 -18.16 2.09
C PRO A 81 -3.36 -16.75 1.58
N VAL A 82 -2.26 -16.20 2.10
CA VAL A 82 -1.78 -14.88 1.76
C VAL A 82 -0.43 -14.96 1.08
N ARG A 83 -0.31 -14.27 -0.05
CA ARG A 83 0.94 -14.00 -0.75
C ARG A 83 1.15 -12.49 -0.71
N ILE A 84 2.21 -12.05 -0.03
CA ILE A 84 2.49 -10.65 0.19
C ILE A 84 3.60 -10.20 -0.76
N GLY A 85 3.33 -9.16 -1.57
CA GLY A 85 4.35 -8.38 -2.25
C GLY A 85 4.71 -7.18 -1.38
N TYR A 86 5.99 -6.87 -1.24
CA TYR A 86 6.46 -5.74 -0.44
C TYR A 86 7.37 -4.83 -1.27
N VAL A 87 7.09 -3.54 -1.22
CA VAL A 87 7.89 -2.48 -1.82
C VAL A 87 8.40 -1.58 -0.70
N PRO A 88 9.73 -1.61 -0.40
CA PRO A 88 10.32 -0.84 0.67
C PRO A 88 10.45 0.65 0.31
N GLN A 89 10.57 1.51 1.32
CA GLN A 89 10.78 2.95 1.19
C GLN A 89 12.06 3.29 0.43
N SER A 90 13.11 2.52 0.64
CA SER A 90 14.40 2.71 -0.02
C SER A 90 14.98 1.36 -0.45
N PHE A 91 15.55 1.33 -1.62
CA PHE A 91 16.30 0.19 -2.14
C PHE A 91 17.61 0.71 -2.72
N VAL A 92 18.71 0.35 -2.06
CA VAL A 92 20.05 0.78 -2.46
C VAL A 92 20.75 -0.38 -3.15
N VAL A 93 21.16 -0.14 -4.39
CA VAL A 93 22.04 -1.06 -5.13
C VAL A 93 23.45 -0.53 -5.02
N THR A 94 24.31 -1.25 -4.31
CA THR A 94 25.74 -0.89 -4.17
C THR A 94 26.58 -1.81 -5.03
N ASP A 95 27.41 -1.23 -5.90
CA ASP A 95 28.58 -1.85 -6.58
C ASP A 95 28.38 -3.20 -7.30
N VAL A 96 27.16 -3.68 -7.43
CA VAL A 96 26.87 -4.93 -8.16
C VAL A 96 26.23 -4.58 -9.50
N PRO A 97 26.83 -4.97 -10.66
CA PRO A 97 26.31 -4.65 -11.98
C PRO A 97 25.14 -5.56 -12.37
N ILE A 98 24.01 -5.45 -11.62
CA ILE A 98 22.81 -6.23 -11.87
C ILE A 98 21.92 -5.47 -12.83
N THR A 99 21.42 -6.15 -13.87
CA THR A 99 20.40 -5.61 -14.78
C THR A 99 19.00 -5.83 -14.21
N VAL A 100 18.01 -5.09 -14.75
CA VAL A 100 16.58 -5.32 -14.45
C VAL A 100 16.21 -6.78 -14.73
N ARG A 101 16.70 -7.35 -15.82
CA ARG A 101 16.48 -8.78 -16.16
C ARG A 101 17.00 -9.70 -15.08
N ASP A 102 18.24 -9.50 -14.63
CA ASP A 102 18.86 -10.36 -13.59
C ASP A 102 18.09 -10.23 -12.27
N PHE A 103 17.76 -9.01 -11.87
CA PHE A 103 17.00 -8.73 -10.66
C PHE A 103 15.64 -9.43 -10.65
N LEU A 104 14.84 -9.22 -11.70
CA LEU A 104 13.53 -9.86 -11.80
C LEU A 104 13.65 -11.38 -11.97
N GLY A 105 14.73 -11.86 -12.58
CA GLY A 105 15.04 -13.27 -12.79
C GLY A 105 15.37 -14.06 -11.51
N PHE A 106 15.66 -13.41 -10.39
CA PHE A 106 15.81 -14.13 -9.11
C PHE A 106 14.51 -14.82 -8.66
N LYS A 107 13.36 -14.41 -9.17
CA LYS A 107 12.09 -15.10 -8.97
C LYS A 107 11.83 -16.07 -10.12
N SER A 108 12.06 -17.35 -9.90
CA SER A 108 11.89 -18.39 -10.91
C SER A 108 10.42 -18.61 -11.29
N GLY A 109 10.17 -18.84 -12.58
CA GLY A 109 8.84 -19.22 -13.11
C GLY A 109 7.85 -18.08 -13.30
N ALA A 110 8.26 -16.83 -13.11
CA ALA A 110 7.41 -15.66 -13.27
C ALA A 110 7.53 -15.06 -14.68
N ASN A 111 6.43 -14.48 -15.18
CA ASN A 111 6.41 -13.74 -16.44
C ASN A 111 6.93 -12.32 -16.23
N VAL A 112 8.21 -12.11 -16.46
CA VAL A 112 8.90 -10.82 -16.26
C VAL A 112 8.32 -9.74 -17.19
N GLU A 113 8.04 -10.07 -18.44
CA GLU A 113 7.47 -9.14 -19.41
C GLU A 113 6.08 -8.64 -18.99
N GLU A 114 5.24 -9.55 -18.48
CA GLU A 114 3.90 -9.22 -17.95
C GLU A 114 4.00 -8.28 -16.74
N SER A 115 4.93 -8.56 -15.83
CA SER A 115 5.11 -7.73 -14.62
C SER A 115 5.61 -6.33 -14.95
N LEU A 116 6.52 -6.19 -15.92
CA LEU A 116 7.00 -4.89 -16.41
C LEU A 116 5.89 -4.11 -17.13
N ALA A 117 5.10 -4.80 -17.97
CA ALA A 117 3.96 -4.17 -18.63
C ALA A 117 2.91 -3.67 -17.63
N ALA A 118 2.67 -4.41 -16.53
CA ALA A 118 1.73 -4.02 -15.47
C ALA A 118 2.10 -2.69 -14.80
N VAL A 119 3.40 -2.35 -14.78
CA VAL A 119 3.93 -1.10 -14.20
C VAL A 119 4.29 -0.05 -15.24
N GLY A 120 3.91 -0.25 -16.51
CA GLY A 120 4.18 0.69 -17.60
C GLY A 120 5.65 0.74 -18.04
N LEU A 121 6.41 -0.33 -17.80
CA LEU A 121 7.76 -0.51 -18.33
C LEU A 121 7.74 -1.49 -19.50
N GLY A 122 8.47 -1.14 -20.56
CA GLY A 122 8.65 -2.04 -21.72
C GLY A 122 9.90 -2.92 -21.58
N GLY A 123 10.03 -3.89 -22.50
CA GLY A 123 11.20 -4.79 -22.57
C GLY A 123 12.55 -4.07 -22.74
N ALA A 124 12.56 -2.82 -23.23
CA ALA A 124 13.75 -1.97 -23.30
C ALA A 124 14.38 -1.66 -21.92
N ALA A 125 13.62 -1.81 -20.83
CA ALA A 125 14.15 -1.66 -19.48
C ALA A 125 15.02 -2.87 -19.06
N LEU A 126 14.78 -4.05 -19.59
CA LEU A 126 15.43 -5.30 -19.15
C LEU A 126 16.97 -5.27 -19.18
N PRO A 127 17.66 -4.74 -20.20
CA PRO A 127 19.12 -4.69 -20.25
C PRO A 127 19.71 -3.55 -19.41
N LYS A 128 18.89 -2.62 -18.91
CA LYS A 128 19.41 -1.52 -18.09
C LYS A 128 19.89 -2.04 -16.74
N ARG A 129 21.01 -1.49 -16.27
CA ARG A 129 21.51 -1.75 -14.92
C ARG A 129 20.62 -1.02 -13.90
N LEU A 130 20.47 -1.58 -12.72
CA LEU A 130 19.65 -0.97 -11.66
C LEU A 130 20.20 0.38 -11.20
N ASP A 131 21.52 0.53 -11.14
CA ASP A 131 22.21 1.74 -10.65
C ASP A 131 22.10 2.96 -11.61
N VAL A 132 21.65 2.76 -12.86
CA VAL A 132 21.44 3.85 -13.82
C VAL A 132 19.97 4.21 -14.02
N LEU A 133 19.06 3.56 -13.31
CA LEU A 133 17.65 3.87 -13.37
C LEU A 133 17.33 5.18 -12.66
N SER A 134 16.38 5.95 -13.21
CA SER A 134 15.77 7.04 -12.47
C SER A 134 15.01 6.51 -11.24
N GLY A 135 14.77 7.36 -10.23
CA GLY A 135 14.00 6.96 -9.05
C GLY A 135 12.63 6.37 -9.40
N GLY A 136 11.92 6.97 -10.34
CA GLY A 136 10.64 6.47 -10.83
C GLY A 136 10.74 5.16 -11.61
N GLU A 137 11.81 4.95 -12.43
CA GLU A 137 12.05 3.67 -13.08
C GLU A 137 12.36 2.57 -12.05
N MET A 138 13.24 2.87 -11.09
CA MET A 138 13.58 1.94 -10.01
C MET A 138 12.33 1.55 -9.22
N GLN A 139 11.49 2.52 -8.86
CA GLN A 139 10.27 2.25 -8.11
C GLN A 139 9.32 1.34 -8.89
N ARG A 140 9.15 1.56 -10.21
CA ARG A 140 8.35 0.67 -11.06
C ARG A 140 8.96 -0.73 -11.16
N VAL A 141 10.29 -0.87 -11.21
CA VAL A 141 10.96 -2.18 -11.17
C VAL A 141 10.71 -2.89 -9.84
N LEU A 142 10.73 -2.19 -8.70
CA LEU A 142 10.42 -2.77 -7.39
C LEU A 142 8.95 -3.22 -7.31
N ILE A 143 8.03 -2.46 -7.90
CA ILE A 143 6.62 -2.88 -7.99
C ILE A 143 6.48 -4.10 -8.89
N ALA A 144 7.14 -4.12 -10.07
CA ALA A 144 7.17 -5.29 -10.93
C ALA A 144 7.67 -6.54 -10.19
N TRP A 145 8.75 -6.40 -9.41
CA TRP A 145 9.25 -7.45 -8.51
C TRP A 145 8.19 -7.91 -7.51
N ALA A 146 7.49 -6.97 -6.85
CA ALA A 146 6.49 -7.28 -5.86
C ALA A 146 5.29 -8.05 -6.43
N VAL A 147 4.90 -7.79 -7.69
CA VAL A 147 3.74 -8.43 -8.34
C VAL A 147 4.07 -9.73 -9.07
N LEU A 148 5.35 -10.07 -9.28
CA LEU A 148 5.79 -11.27 -10.00
C LEU A 148 5.16 -12.56 -9.47
N ASP A 149 5.05 -12.72 -8.15
CA ASP A 149 4.50 -13.92 -7.51
C ASP A 149 2.96 -13.89 -7.42
N ARG A 150 2.31 -13.00 -8.18
CA ARG A 150 0.85 -12.81 -8.16
C ARG A 150 0.32 -12.71 -6.73
N PRO A 151 0.77 -11.71 -5.96
CA PRO A 151 0.33 -11.50 -4.60
C PRO A 151 -1.16 -11.18 -4.54
N ASN A 152 -1.80 -11.49 -3.41
CA ASN A 152 -3.15 -11.01 -3.11
C ASN A 152 -3.15 -9.88 -2.07
N VAL A 153 -1.97 -9.55 -1.54
CA VAL A 153 -1.71 -8.40 -0.67
C VAL A 153 -0.44 -7.68 -1.12
N LEU A 154 -0.49 -6.36 -1.21
CA LEU A 154 0.67 -5.51 -1.48
C LEU A 154 0.89 -4.54 -0.33
N LEU A 155 2.13 -4.46 0.14
CA LEU A 155 2.56 -3.49 1.14
C LEU A 155 3.52 -2.48 0.48
N PHE A 156 3.17 -1.20 0.54
CA PHE A 156 3.99 -0.10 0.03
C PHE A 156 4.44 0.81 1.16
N ASP A 157 5.74 0.87 1.40
CA ASP A 157 6.33 1.73 2.44
C ASP A 157 6.86 3.01 1.79
N GLU A 158 6.08 4.09 1.81
CA GLU A 158 6.41 5.41 1.23
C GLU A 158 6.92 5.33 -0.23
N PRO A 159 6.15 4.78 -1.17
CA PRO A 159 6.64 4.44 -2.51
C PRO A 159 7.07 5.65 -3.36
N THR A 160 6.75 6.86 -2.96
CA THR A 160 7.08 8.10 -3.67
C THR A 160 8.31 8.82 -3.12
N ALA A 161 8.93 8.32 -2.05
CA ALA A 161 10.06 9.00 -1.40
C ALA A 161 11.26 9.27 -2.34
N MET A 162 11.41 8.48 -3.41
CA MET A 162 12.49 8.62 -4.41
C MET A 162 11.98 8.99 -5.80
N VAL A 163 10.71 9.37 -5.94
CA VAL A 163 10.05 9.66 -7.21
C VAL A 163 9.82 11.17 -7.32
N ASP A 164 10.17 11.76 -8.45
CA ASP A 164 9.88 13.17 -8.73
C ASP A 164 8.36 13.43 -8.75
N ILE A 165 7.97 14.66 -8.42
CA ILE A 165 6.56 15.07 -8.25
C ILE A 165 5.73 14.75 -9.51
N GLY A 166 6.28 14.98 -10.70
CA GLY A 166 5.57 14.74 -11.97
C GLY A 166 5.30 13.26 -12.27
N SER A 167 6.04 12.35 -11.63
CA SER A 167 5.91 10.90 -11.84
C SER A 167 5.09 10.20 -10.74
N GLN A 168 4.75 10.90 -9.65
CA GLN A 168 4.02 10.33 -8.53
C GLN A 168 2.60 9.91 -8.90
N ASP A 169 1.88 10.74 -9.66
CA ASP A 169 0.51 10.43 -10.11
C ASP A 169 0.46 9.13 -10.92
N MET A 170 1.40 8.94 -11.85
CA MET A 170 1.50 7.71 -12.65
C MET A 170 1.73 6.48 -11.76
N LEU A 171 2.49 6.62 -10.67
CA LEU A 171 2.71 5.55 -9.71
C LEU A 171 1.41 5.16 -9.02
N TYR A 172 0.67 6.13 -8.48
CA TYR A 172 -0.60 5.88 -7.79
C TYR A 172 -1.69 5.34 -8.73
N GLU A 173 -1.76 5.83 -9.98
CA GLU A 173 -2.62 5.25 -11.00
C GLU A 173 -2.28 3.78 -11.28
N THR A 174 -0.99 3.43 -11.27
CA THR A 174 -0.53 2.04 -11.41
C THR A 174 -1.01 1.18 -10.23
N LEU A 175 -0.90 1.68 -8.99
CA LEU A 175 -1.37 0.99 -7.80
C LEU A 175 -2.88 0.76 -7.82
N ASN A 176 -3.66 1.79 -8.16
CA ASN A 176 -5.11 1.72 -8.31
C ASN A 176 -5.54 0.70 -9.40
N ARG A 177 -4.81 0.66 -10.52
CA ARG A 177 -5.05 -0.33 -11.58
C ARG A 177 -4.75 -1.76 -11.12
N LEU A 178 -3.67 -1.98 -10.36
CA LEU A 178 -3.34 -3.29 -9.80
C LEU A 178 -4.40 -3.76 -8.81
N GLU A 179 -4.88 -2.88 -7.93
CA GLU A 179 -5.96 -3.16 -6.99
C GLU A 179 -7.23 -3.61 -7.73
N LYS A 180 -7.75 -2.76 -8.63
CA LYS A 180 -9.02 -2.99 -9.31
C LYS A 180 -9.03 -4.19 -10.23
N ASN A 181 -7.96 -4.40 -11.00
CA ASN A 181 -7.91 -5.47 -12.00
C ASN A 181 -7.63 -6.86 -11.40
N SER A 182 -6.99 -6.92 -10.23
CA SER A 182 -6.50 -8.17 -9.65
C SER A 182 -7.12 -8.50 -8.29
N ASN A 183 -8.07 -7.68 -7.80
CA ASN A 183 -8.67 -7.82 -6.46
C ASN A 183 -7.61 -7.96 -5.35
N ILE A 184 -6.51 -7.21 -5.49
CA ILE A 184 -5.40 -7.16 -4.55
C ILE A 184 -5.77 -6.21 -3.41
N THR A 185 -5.47 -6.59 -2.18
CA THR A 185 -5.58 -5.68 -1.03
C THR A 185 -4.27 -4.89 -0.90
N VAL A 186 -4.37 -3.59 -0.83
CA VAL A 186 -3.20 -2.70 -0.77
C VAL A 186 -3.09 -2.06 0.62
N PHE A 187 -1.90 -2.07 1.18
CA PHE A 187 -1.53 -1.29 2.36
C PHE A 187 -0.49 -0.26 1.92
N LEU A 188 -0.79 1.00 2.13
CA LEU A 188 0.03 2.11 1.67
C LEU A 188 0.45 2.99 2.84
N ILE A 189 1.72 2.98 3.21
CA ILE A 189 2.27 4.00 4.09
C ILE A 189 2.59 5.23 3.24
N THR A 190 2.02 6.37 3.61
CA THR A 190 2.28 7.66 2.97
C THR A 190 2.06 8.80 3.96
N HIS A 191 2.70 9.93 3.69
CA HIS A 191 2.46 11.20 4.40
C HIS A 191 1.64 12.18 3.55
N ASP A 192 1.29 11.82 2.33
CA ASP A 192 0.52 12.65 1.41
C ASP A 192 -0.98 12.43 1.59
N ILE A 193 -1.66 13.44 2.17
CA ILE A 193 -3.10 13.40 2.44
C ILE A 193 -3.93 13.41 1.16
N HIS A 194 -3.46 14.06 0.08
CA HIS A 194 -4.16 14.05 -1.20
C HIS A 194 -4.22 12.65 -1.78
N VAL A 195 -3.11 11.93 -1.71
CA VAL A 195 -3.02 10.54 -2.12
C VAL A 195 -3.96 9.66 -1.30
N VAL A 196 -3.98 9.82 0.02
CA VAL A 196 -4.89 9.07 0.89
C VAL A 196 -6.36 9.33 0.50
N SER A 197 -6.73 10.59 0.30
CA SER A 197 -8.10 10.96 -0.07
C SER A 197 -8.54 10.41 -1.43
N GLN A 198 -7.61 10.35 -2.40
CA GLN A 198 -7.90 9.98 -3.78
C GLN A 198 -7.82 8.48 -4.04
N TYR A 199 -6.88 7.78 -3.39
CA TYR A 199 -6.51 6.41 -3.73
C TYR A 199 -6.74 5.38 -2.63
N SER A 200 -7.33 5.75 -1.48
CA SER A 200 -7.59 4.78 -0.43
C SER A 200 -9.06 4.74 0.00
N ASP A 201 -9.53 3.54 0.39
CA ASP A 201 -10.88 3.31 0.91
C ASP A 201 -10.96 3.62 2.41
N ALA A 202 -9.88 3.31 3.12
CA ALA A 202 -9.80 3.48 4.55
C ALA A 202 -8.44 4.05 4.96
N VAL A 203 -8.41 4.68 6.13
CA VAL A 203 -7.19 5.20 6.73
C VAL A 203 -7.02 4.69 8.15
N LEU A 204 -5.78 4.32 8.48
CA LEU A 204 -5.29 4.02 9.81
C LEU A 204 -4.29 5.10 10.21
N ALA A 205 -4.70 6.01 11.09
CA ALA A 205 -3.78 6.97 11.67
C ALA A 205 -3.10 6.36 12.89
N LEU A 206 -1.78 6.26 12.82
CA LEU A 206 -0.94 5.58 13.80
C LEU A 206 0.03 6.57 14.46
N ASN A 207 0.10 6.51 15.78
CA ASN A 207 1.17 7.12 16.57
C ASN A 207 1.38 6.27 17.82
N ARG A 208 2.13 5.17 17.69
CA ARG A 208 2.28 4.03 18.61
C ARG A 208 0.97 3.32 18.91
N THR A 209 -0.13 4.03 19.03
CA THR A 209 -1.50 3.54 19.16
C THR A 209 -2.31 3.95 17.95
N VAL A 210 -3.48 3.38 17.77
CA VAL A 210 -4.45 3.84 16.76
C VAL A 210 -5.04 5.16 17.23
N ARG A 211 -4.85 6.23 16.44
CA ARG A 211 -5.47 7.54 16.67
C ARG A 211 -6.80 7.65 15.96
N PHE A 212 -6.87 7.09 14.76
CA PHE A 212 -8.09 7.00 13.98
C PHE A 212 -8.05 5.76 13.09
N PHE A 213 -9.20 5.13 12.89
CA PHE A 213 -9.40 4.10 11.89
C PHE A 213 -10.80 4.23 11.31
N GLY A 214 -10.89 4.44 9.99
CA GLY A 214 -12.19 4.63 9.32
C GLY A 214 -12.05 4.94 7.83
N PRO A 215 -13.16 5.32 7.16
CA PRO A 215 -13.16 5.70 5.76
C PRO A 215 -12.23 6.88 5.49
N SER A 216 -11.49 6.85 4.38
CA SER A 216 -10.58 7.94 3.98
C SER A 216 -11.31 9.26 3.71
N SER A 217 -12.59 9.20 3.32
CA SER A 217 -13.43 10.38 3.12
C SER A 217 -13.55 11.29 4.36
N ARG A 218 -13.36 10.73 5.56
CA ARG A 218 -13.37 11.52 6.80
C ARG A 218 -12.13 12.40 6.98
N LEU A 219 -11.07 12.21 6.22
CA LEU A 219 -9.89 13.09 6.25
C LEU A 219 -10.18 14.50 5.69
N SER A 220 -11.33 14.73 5.07
CA SER A 220 -11.79 16.08 4.72
C SER A 220 -12.27 16.89 5.94
N GLU A 221 -12.45 16.27 7.11
CA GLU A 221 -12.83 16.92 8.37
C GLU A 221 -11.61 17.62 9.00
N PRO A 222 -11.56 18.97 9.11
CA PRO A 222 -10.38 19.68 9.60
C PRO A 222 -9.99 19.28 11.02
N ASP A 223 -10.97 19.03 11.89
CA ASP A 223 -10.75 18.66 13.28
C ASP A 223 -10.02 17.32 13.39
N LEU A 224 -10.37 16.35 12.52
CA LEU A 224 -9.71 15.06 12.47
C LEU A 224 -8.25 15.17 11.99
N LEU A 225 -7.98 16.03 11.01
CA LEU A 225 -6.60 16.29 10.56
C LEU A 225 -5.75 16.89 11.68
N MET A 226 -6.31 17.83 12.45
CA MET A 226 -5.62 18.40 13.60
C MET A 226 -5.37 17.36 14.70
N GLU A 227 -6.30 16.46 14.94
CA GLU A 227 -6.14 15.36 15.90
C GLU A 227 -5.03 14.37 15.49
N ILE A 228 -4.99 14.00 14.20
CA ILE A 228 -4.03 13.02 13.67
C ILE A 228 -2.61 13.59 13.58
N PHE A 229 -2.48 14.82 13.07
CA PHE A 229 -1.18 15.39 12.74
C PHE A 229 -0.70 16.47 13.74
N GLY A 230 -1.58 16.98 14.60
CA GLY A 230 -1.30 18.03 15.56
C GLY A 230 -1.19 19.43 14.91
N SER A 231 -1.26 20.47 15.72
CA SER A 231 -1.14 21.88 15.29
C SER A 231 0.26 22.30 14.80
N GLY A 232 1.23 21.37 14.80
CA GLY A 232 2.64 21.65 14.44
C GLY A 232 3.16 20.91 13.21
N SER A 233 2.38 20.00 12.60
CA SER A 233 2.75 19.44 11.31
C SER A 233 2.46 20.48 10.24
N GLY A 234 3.52 21.10 9.69
CA GLY A 234 3.39 21.93 8.51
C GLY A 234 2.75 21.13 7.38
N LEU A 235 1.44 21.15 7.33
CA LEU A 235 0.68 20.98 6.11
C LEU A 235 1.08 22.22 5.29
N ALA A 236 2.29 22.13 4.66
CA ALA A 236 2.75 23.12 3.73
C ALA A 236 1.66 23.24 2.68
N GLU A 237 1.00 24.39 2.68
CA GLU A 237 0.11 24.85 1.63
C GLU A 237 0.86 24.78 0.28
N HIS A 238 0.82 23.64 -0.37
CA HIS A 238 0.97 23.61 -1.81
C HIS A 238 -0.37 24.06 -2.40
N LYS A 239 -0.68 25.33 -2.23
CA LYS A 239 -1.59 26.05 -3.11
C LYS A 239 -0.98 26.00 -4.49
N HIS A 240 -1.40 25.03 -5.30
CA HIS A 240 -1.27 25.17 -6.73
C HIS A 240 -2.19 26.29 -7.16
N ASP A 241 -1.56 27.46 -7.33
CA ASP A 241 -2.14 28.65 -7.92
C ASP A 241 -2.51 28.34 -9.39
N PHE A 242 -3.75 27.92 -9.60
CA PHE A 242 -4.35 27.89 -10.93
C PHE A 242 -4.60 29.34 -11.37
N GLY A 243 -3.51 30.00 -11.75
CA GLY A 243 -3.54 31.30 -12.37
C GLY A 243 -4.37 31.23 -13.66
N ALA A 244 -5.58 31.78 -13.57
CA ALA A 244 -6.40 32.12 -14.71
C ALA A 244 -5.59 33.05 -15.65
N ARG A 245 -5.00 32.51 -16.68
CA ARG A 245 -4.54 33.33 -17.82
C ARG A 245 -5.75 33.55 -18.72
N GLY A 246 -6.38 34.73 -18.50
CA GLY A 246 -7.34 35.27 -19.42
C GLY A 246 -6.70 35.51 -20.78
N PHE A 247 -7.37 35.05 -21.82
CA PHE A 247 -7.15 35.46 -23.21
C PHE A 247 -7.50 36.94 -23.36
N ARG A 248 -6.55 37.68 -23.91
CA ARG A 248 -6.79 38.84 -24.78
C ARG A 248 -5.94 38.67 -26.04
#